data_05b78c26669db315d7a85243fe2b9ca8
#
_entry.id   05b78c26669db315d7a85243fe2b9ca8
#
_cell.length_a   1.000
_cell.length_b   1.000
_cell.length_c   1.000
_cell.angle_alpha   90.00
_cell.angle_beta   90.00
_cell.angle_gamma   90.00
#
_symmetry.space_group_name_H-M   'P 1'
#
loop_
_entity.id
_entity.type
_entity.pdbx_description
1 polymer ?
#
loop_
_entity_poly.entity_id
_entity_poly.type
_entity_poly.pdbx_seq_one_letter_code
_entity_poly.pdbx_strand_id
1 'polypeptide(L)'
;MEISDLARSMLDAFDNSNEGLAIWSKDDKLVGFNKKYSKIFKRNMSIEAKVGLEFISSYKAASTIPGSILNKKDIEERLSLREKARKNKKPIIREFLLDGIWFKIKETPSNDGMIITLITDITESKKNSEMQERLSDAIESIPSHVMFWDKEEKLIKANSLAINENSDDGVKLKEGMHYSDFLKSQFKKNLYNVPKDFDLESFVKKRIQERAALDSKSSKVKYKNGKTVIRTENKLADGGILTILNDVTELEEKDSSERLLATSLDNMSYGFALWDKNQKLIRFNKALIAINERFGIKTELGISFKESLDTTIDNFKHIDFNPSISPDSLSS
;
A
#
# COMPACT_ATOMS: atom_id res chain seq x y z
N MET A 1 -22.65 -14.99 50.16
CA MET A 1 -23.67 -15.48 49.21
C MET A 1 -23.04 -16.62 48.47
N GLU A 2 -23.48 -17.84 48.70
CA GLU A 2 -22.98 -19.00 47.95
C GLU A 2 -23.53 -18.94 46.50
N ILE A 3 -22.66 -19.29 45.55
CA ILE A 3 -23.04 -19.40 44.14
C ILE A 3 -23.99 -20.62 44.03
N SER A 4 -25.13 -20.46 43.34
CA SER A 4 -26.00 -21.60 43.02
C SER A 4 -25.22 -22.62 42.15
N ASP A 5 -25.59 -23.90 42.24
CA ASP A 5 -24.97 -24.97 41.43
C ASP A 5 -25.02 -24.68 39.94
N LEU A 6 -26.05 -24.00 39.47
CA LEU A 6 -26.18 -23.55 38.09
C LEU A 6 -25.08 -22.54 37.72
N ALA A 7 -24.83 -21.53 38.57
CA ALA A 7 -23.80 -20.53 38.31
C ALA A 7 -22.39 -21.15 38.36
N ARG A 8 -22.18 -22.16 39.22
CA ARG A 8 -20.92 -22.92 39.25
C ARG A 8 -20.72 -23.70 37.95
N SER A 9 -21.77 -24.45 37.52
CA SER A 9 -21.73 -25.17 36.25
C SER A 9 -21.46 -24.25 35.04
N MET A 10 -22.01 -23.04 35.03
CA MET A 10 -21.73 -22.04 33.99
C MET A 10 -20.27 -21.61 34.04
N LEU A 11 -19.70 -21.31 35.19
CA LEU A 11 -18.28 -20.94 35.32
C LEU A 11 -17.36 -22.06 34.84
N ASP A 12 -17.67 -23.32 35.19
CA ASP A 12 -16.93 -24.50 34.76
C ASP A 12 -17.01 -24.71 33.23
N ALA A 13 -18.18 -24.45 32.64
CA ALA A 13 -18.36 -24.50 31.19
C ALA A 13 -17.46 -23.46 30.48
N PHE A 14 -17.29 -22.27 31.05
CA PHE A 14 -16.42 -21.23 30.57
C PHE A 14 -14.91 -21.51 30.83
N ASP A 15 -14.58 -22.50 31.67
CA ASP A 15 -13.16 -22.90 31.85
C ASP A 15 -12.52 -23.43 30.57
N ASN A 16 -13.31 -23.98 29.64
CA ASN A 16 -12.88 -24.44 28.33
C ASN A 16 -12.88 -23.33 27.25
N SER A 17 -13.37 -22.14 27.58
CA SER A 17 -13.35 -20.99 26.66
C SER A 17 -12.04 -20.20 26.79
N ASN A 18 -11.72 -19.43 25.77
CA ASN A 18 -10.58 -18.49 25.82
C ASN A 18 -10.88 -17.20 26.57
N GLU A 19 -12.05 -17.11 27.22
CA GLU A 19 -12.51 -15.91 27.89
C GLU A 19 -12.41 -16.02 29.40
N GLY A 20 -11.95 -14.97 30.07
CA GLY A 20 -12.02 -14.83 31.51
C GLY A 20 -13.38 -14.33 31.96
N LEU A 21 -14.08 -15.09 32.81
CA LEU A 21 -15.38 -14.73 33.35
C LEU A 21 -15.30 -14.52 34.86
N ALA A 22 -15.89 -13.41 35.33
CA ALA A 22 -16.08 -13.14 36.77
C ALA A 22 -17.44 -12.52 37.06
N ILE A 23 -17.95 -12.81 38.23
CA ILE A 23 -19.23 -12.30 38.76
C ILE A 23 -18.94 -11.51 40.03
N TRP A 24 -19.40 -10.27 40.07
CA TRP A 24 -19.28 -9.37 41.21
C TRP A 24 -20.67 -9.08 41.80
N SER A 25 -20.77 -9.09 43.13
CA SER A 25 -22.01 -8.74 43.82
C SER A 25 -22.36 -7.26 43.62
N LYS A 26 -23.57 -6.88 44.04
CA LYS A 26 -23.98 -5.47 44.09
C LYS A 26 -23.06 -4.60 44.97
N ASP A 27 -22.41 -5.19 45.95
CA ASP A 27 -21.48 -4.55 46.89
C ASP A 27 -20.01 -4.67 46.41
N ASP A 28 -19.80 -4.95 45.13
CA ASP A 28 -18.48 -5.09 44.47
C ASP A 28 -17.56 -6.15 45.14
N LYS A 29 -18.11 -7.25 45.64
CA LYS A 29 -17.35 -8.41 46.10
C LYS A 29 -17.36 -9.50 45.02
N LEU A 30 -16.21 -10.13 44.79
CA LEU A 30 -16.07 -11.21 43.83
C LEU A 30 -16.86 -12.43 44.34
N VAL A 31 -17.82 -12.88 43.56
CA VAL A 31 -18.71 -13.98 43.91
C VAL A 31 -18.27 -15.27 43.23
N GLY A 32 -17.80 -15.18 42.01
CA GLY A 32 -17.34 -16.33 41.25
C GLY A 32 -16.49 -15.91 40.06
N PHE A 33 -15.67 -16.84 39.60
CA PHE A 33 -14.79 -16.63 38.44
C PHE A 33 -14.30 -17.97 37.89
N ASN A 34 -13.92 -17.98 36.61
CA ASN A 34 -13.30 -19.14 35.97
C ASN A 34 -11.77 -19.11 36.06
N LYS A 35 -11.11 -20.21 35.69
CA LYS A 35 -9.65 -20.35 35.73
C LYS A 35 -8.93 -19.33 34.85
N LYS A 36 -9.50 -19.02 33.69
CA LYS A 36 -8.90 -18.03 32.77
C LYS A 36 -8.91 -16.64 33.40
N TYR A 37 -10.02 -16.20 34.00
CA TYR A 37 -10.09 -14.95 34.74
C TYR A 37 -9.03 -14.88 35.84
N SER A 38 -8.93 -15.93 36.66
CA SER A 38 -7.95 -15.99 37.77
C SER A 38 -6.52 -15.79 37.28
N LYS A 39 -6.13 -16.43 36.17
CA LYS A 39 -4.80 -16.26 35.57
C LYS A 39 -4.54 -14.82 35.08
N ILE A 40 -5.47 -14.25 34.34
CA ILE A 40 -5.37 -12.88 33.83
C ILE A 40 -5.38 -11.88 35.00
N PHE A 41 -6.25 -12.08 35.97
CA PHE A 41 -6.37 -11.22 37.15
C PHE A 41 -5.07 -11.21 37.97
N LYS A 42 -4.51 -12.40 38.28
CA LYS A 42 -3.24 -12.53 38.99
C LYS A 42 -2.11 -11.80 38.27
N ARG A 43 -2.03 -11.96 36.96
CA ARG A 43 -1.04 -11.29 36.11
C ARG A 43 -1.18 -9.77 36.13
N ASN A 44 -2.43 -9.26 36.05
CA ASN A 44 -2.71 -7.83 35.98
C ASN A 44 -2.63 -7.14 37.37
N MET A 45 -3.12 -7.80 38.39
CA MET A 45 -3.25 -7.22 39.74
C MET A 45 -2.16 -7.66 40.70
N SER A 46 -1.33 -8.64 40.34
CA SER A 46 -0.31 -9.27 41.18
C SER A 46 -0.85 -9.86 42.50
N ILE A 47 -2.14 -10.08 42.57
CA ILE A 47 -2.84 -10.77 43.67
C ILE A 47 -3.70 -11.91 43.13
N GLU A 48 -4.04 -12.86 43.98
CA GLU A 48 -4.91 -13.97 43.57
C GLU A 48 -6.38 -13.57 43.65
N ALA A 49 -7.17 -13.98 42.64
CA ALA A 49 -8.59 -13.90 42.70
C ALA A 49 -9.13 -14.90 43.73
N LYS A 50 -9.96 -14.43 44.68
CA LYS A 50 -10.65 -15.24 45.66
C LYS A 50 -12.05 -14.72 45.90
N VAL A 51 -12.96 -15.62 46.16
CA VAL A 51 -14.37 -15.26 46.54
C VAL A 51 -14.33 -14.37 47.77
N GLY A 52 -15.15 -13.30 47.77
CA GLY A 52 -15.21 -12.28 48.80
C GLY A 52 -14.20 -11.14 48.61
N LEU A 53 -13.27 -11.21 47.66
CA LEU A 53 -12.36 -10.11 47.36
C LEU A 53 -13.14 -8.87 46.91
N GLU A 54 -12.87 -7.74 47.55
CA GLU A 54 -13.48 -6.46 47.19
C GLU A 54 -12.79 -5.86 45.94
N PHE A 55 -13.57 -5.33 45.04
CA PHE A 55 -13.07 -4.72 43.80
C PHE A 55 -12.06 -3.58 44.09
N ILE A 56 -12.41 -2.69 45.03
CA ILE A 56 -11.52 -1.59 45.41
C ILE A 56 -10.21 -2.07 46.02
N SER A 57 -10.25 -3.12 46.82
CA SER A 57 -9.06 -3.71 47.47
C SER A 57 -8.10 -4.28 46.45
N SER A 58 -8.61 -4.87 45.34
CA SER A 58 -7.76 -5.38 44.25
C SER A 58 -7.02 -4.26 43.53
N TYR A 59 -7.67 -3.15 43.24
CA TYR A 59 -7.03 -2.01 42.59
C TYR A 59 -6.05 -1.25 43.50
N LYS A 60 -6.40 -1.12 44.79
CA LYS A 60 -5.44 -0.58 45.78
C LYS A 60 -4.16 -1.40 45.86
N ALA A 61 -4.28 -2.72 45.90
CA ALA A 61 -3.11 -3.60 45.90
C ALA A 61 -2.29 -3.45 44.61
N ALA A 62 -2.95 -3.41 43.45
CA ALA A 62 -2.26 -3.19 42.17
C ALA A 62 -1.56 -1.83 42.06
N SER A 63 -2.11 -0.76 42.67
CA SER A 63 -1.51 0.57 42.65
C SER A 63 -0.20 0.68 43.49
N THR A 64 0.04 -0.27 44.40
CA THR A 64 1.28 -0.30 45.22
C THR A 64 2.44 -1.04 44.57
N ILE A 65 2.23 -1.64 43.40
CA ILE A 65 3.25 -2.38 42.66
C ILE A 65 4.22 -1.37 42.03
N PRO A 66 5.56 -1.56 42.16
CA PRO A 66 6.54 -0.72 41.48
C PRO A 66 6.30 -0.69 39.96
N GLY A 67 6.19 0.52 39.41
CA GLY A 67 5.88 0.71 37.97
C GLY A 67 4.39 0.70 37.60
N SER A 68 3.48 0.53 38.58
CA SER A 68 2.04 0.65 38.34
C SER A 68 1.69 2.07 37.88
N ILE A 69 0.90 2.16 36.81
CA ILE A 69 0.32 3.43 36.33
C ILE A 69 -1.01 3.79 37.03
N LEU A 70 -1.53 2.88 37.87
CA LEU A 70 -2.80 3.08 38.58
C LEU A 70 -2.62 4.03 39.76
N ASN A 71 -3.39 5.08 39.82
CA ASN A 71 -3.41 6.05 40.90
C ASN A 71 -4.78 6.10 41.58
N LYS A 72 -4.91 6.88 42.67
CA LYS A 72 -6.16 7.00 43.43
C LYS A 72 -7.33 7.53 42.58
N LYS A 73 -7.06 8.44 41.65
CA LYS A 73 -8.07 9.00 40.75
C LYS A 73 -8.60 7.95 39.79
N ASP A 74 -7.74 7.08 39.25
CA ASP A 74 -8.15 5.99 38.35
C ASP A 74 -9.08 5.00 39.09
N ILE A 75 -8.81 4.74 40.37
CA ILE A 75 -9.66 3.85 41.19
C ILE A 75 -11.03 4.45 41.41
N GLU A 76 -11.08 5.73 41.80
CA GLU A 76 -12.35 6.46 42.00
C GLU A 76 -13.18 6.54 40.70
N GLU A 77 -12.53 6.81 39.58
CA GLU A 77 -13.20 6.81 38.27
C GLU A 77 -13.78 5.44 37.91
N ARG A 78 -13.07 4.37 38.15
CA ARG A 78 -13.56 3.00 37.88
C ARG A 78 -14.76 2.63 38.73
N LEU A 79 -14.79 3.01 40.01
CA LEU A 79 -15.95 2.82 40.89
C LEU A 79 -17.14 3.63 40.37
N SER A 80 -16.95 4.89 40.03
CA SER A 80 -17.99 5.75 39.48
C SER A 80 -18.57 5.20 38.18
N LEU A 81 -17.73 4.63 37.30
CA LEU A 81 -18.20 3.98 36.06
C LEU A 81 -19.09 2.77 36.37
N ARG A 82 -18.72 1.92 37.35
CA ARG A 82 -19.52 0.75 37.75
C ARG A 82 -20.89 1.16 38.34
N GLU A 83 -20.93 2.21 39.17
CA GLU A 83 -22.19 2.76 39.69
C GLU A 83 -23.06 3.31 38.56
N LYS A 84 -22.49 4.09 37.64
CA LYS A 84 -23.21 4.59 36.46
C LYS A 84 -23.72 3.44 35.58
N ALA A 85 -22.94 2.40 35.41
CA ALA A 85 -23.34 1.21 34.63
C ALA A 85 -24.55 0.52 35.26
N ARG A 86 -24.56 0.31 36.60
CA ARG A 86 -25.70 -0.25 37.32
C ARG A 86 -26.93 0.60 37.19
N LYS A 87 -26.79 1.94 37.39
CA LYS A 87 -27.90 2.88 37.29
C LYS A 87 -28.51 2.92 35.88
N ASN A 88 -27.68 2.94 34.85
CA ASN A 88 -28.10 3.12 33.48
C ASN A 88 -28.32 1.79 32.74
N LYS A 89 -28.05 0.66 33.38
CA LYS A 89 -28.09 -0.69 32.80
C LYS A 89 -27.30 -0.81 31.49
N LYS A 90 -26.16 -0.09 31.37
CA LYS A 90 -25.29 -0.09 30.20
C LYS A 90 -23.96 -0.73 30.54
N PRO A 91 -23.39 -1.55 29.63
CA PRO A 91 -22.09 -2.16 29.85
C PRO A 91 -20.96 -1.14 29.79
N ILE A 92 -19.90 -1.41 30.54
CA ILE A 92 -18.62 -0.74 30.43
C ILE A 92 -17.73 -1.60 29.53
N ILE A 93 -17.10 -0.99 28.53
CA ILE A 93 -16.16 -1.67 27.63
C ILE A 93 -14.83 -0.91 27.70
N ARG A 94 -13.74 -1.66 27.90
CA ARG A 94 -12.38 -1.10 27.94
C ARG A 94 -11.42 -2.07 27.27
N GLU A 95 -10.35 -1.53 26.73
CA GLU A 95 -9.23 -2.29 26.18
C GLU A 95 -7.96 -1.87 26.90
N PHE A 96 -7.06 -2.82 27.13
CA PHE A 96 -5.77 -2.54 27.72
C PHE A 96 -4.71 -3.53 27.22
N LEU A 97 -3.46 -3.08 27.23
CA LEU A 97 -2.29 -3.90 26.89
C LEU A 97 -1.61 -4.37 28.18
N LEU A 98 -1.36 -5.66 28.29
CA LEU A 98 -0.62 -6.26 29.40
C LEU A 98 0.39 -7.26 28.84
N ASP A 99 1.68 -7.03 29.06
CA ASP A 99 2.79 -7.88 28.62
C ASP A 99 2.70 -8.27 27.12
N GLY A 100 2.34 -7.31 26.25
CA GLY A 100 2.20 -7.53 24.80
C GLY A 100 0.90 -8.21 24.37
N ILE A 101 -0.02 -8.49 25.30
CA ILE A 101 -1.35 -9.06 25.03
C ILE A 101 -2.42 -8.00 25.18
N TRP A 102 -3.22 -7.78 24.14
CA TRP A 102 -4.36 -6.90 24.19
C TRP A 102 -5.58 -7.60 24.78
N PHE A 103 -6.13 -7.05 25.83
CA PHE A 103 -7.36 -7.53 26.46
C PHE A 103 -8.50 -6.54 26.28
N LYS A 104 -9.70 -7.08 26.04
CA LYS A 104 -10.97 -6.34 26.10
C LYS A 104 -11.73 -6.80 27.31
N ILE A 105 -12.07 -5.86 28.19
CA ILE A 105 -12.97 -6.10 29.33
C ILE A 105 -14.35 -5.55 28.96
N LYS A 106 -15.38 -6.38 29.18
CA LYS A 106 -16.77 -5.98 29.13
C LYS A 106 -17.40 -6.28 30.49
N GLU A 107 -17.83 -5.24 31.21
CA GLU A 107 -18.53 -5.35 32.48
C GLU A 107 -19.99 -5.05 32.23
N THR A 108 -20.86 -6.05 32.39
CA THR A 108 -22.30 -5.94 32.11
C THR A 108 -23.07 -6.01 33.43
N PRO A 109 -23.82 -4.98 33.81
CA PRO A 109 -24.69 -5.03 34.99
C PRO A 109 -25.90 -5.89 34.74
N SER A 110 -26.25 -6.74 35.72
CA SER A 110 -27.49 -7.50 35.75
C SER A 110 -28.62 -6.70 36.40
N ASN A 111 -29.84 -7.22 36.30
CA ASN A 111 -31.02 -6.52 36.85
C ASN A 111 -31.02 -6.42 38.37
N ASP A 112 -30.38 -7.34 39.06
CA ASP A 112 -30.23 -7.42 40.51
C ASP A 112 -28.98 -6.66 41.04
N GLY A 113 -28.27 -5.92 40.15
CA GLY A 113 -27.16 -5.07 40.49
C GLY A 113 -25.80 -5.76 40.54
N MET A 114 -25.72 -7.06 40.22
CA MET A 114 -24.43 -7.73 40.02
C MET A 114 -23.75 -7.21 38.74
N ILE A 115 -22.44 -7.41 38.64
CA ILE A 115 -21.68 -7.15 37.43
C ILE A 115 -21.04 -8.43 36.95
N ILE A 116 -21.28 -8.77 35.69
CA ILE A 116 -20.61 -9.86 34.99
C ILE A 116 -19.47 -9.25 34.20
N THR A 117 -18.23 -9.66 34.49
CA THR A 117 -17.03 -9.25 33.81
C THR A 117 -16.58 -10.34 32.86
N LEU A 118 -16.44 -9.98 31.58
CA LEU A 118 -15.86 -10.83 30.54
C LEU A 118 -14.55 -10.20 30.09
N ILE A 119 -13.47 -11.00 30.07
CA ILE A 119 -12.15 -10.58 29.57
C ILE A 119 -11.78 -11.45 28.39
N THR A 120 -11.62 -10.83 27.23
CA THR A 120 -11.28 -11.51 25.97
C THR A 120 -9.90 -11.07 25.51
N ASP A 121 -9.04 -12.01 25.11
CA ASP A 121 -7.79 -11.71 24.38
C ASP A 121 -8.16 -11.28 22.96
N ILE A 122 -7.83 -10.05 22.62
CA ILE A 122 -8.09 -9.45 21.29
C ILE A 122 -6.80 -9.17 20.51
N THR A 123 -5.69 -9.79 20.92
CA THR A 123 -4.37 -9.51 20.31
C THR A 123 -4.35 -9.83 18.82
N GLU A 124 -4.90 -10.98 18.45
CA GLU A 124 -4.99 -11.38 17.03
C GLU A 124 -5.89 -10.41 16.23
N SER A 125 -7.05 -10.05 16.80
CA SER A 125 -7.96 -9.09 16.17
C SER A 125 -7.29 -7.71 15.98
N LYS A 126 -6.54 -7.24 16.98
CA LYS A 126 -5.77 -5.97 16.89
C LYS A 126 -4.70 -6.06 15.81
N LYS A 127 -3.90 -7.13 15.81
CA LYS A 127 -2.85 -7.34 14.79
C LYS A 127 -3.44 -7.41 13.38
N ASN A 128 -4.57 -8.09 13.21
CA ASN A 128 -5.23 -8.18 11.92
C ASN A 128 -5.76 -6.81 11.48
N SER A 129 -6.36 -6.03 12.39
CA SER A 129 -6.82 -4.67 12.08
C SER A 129 -5.66 -3.74 11.70
N GLU A 130 -4.57 -3.76 12.47
CA GLU A 130 -3.36 -2.99 12.15
C GLU A 130 -2.73 -3.41 10.82
N MET A 131 -2.72 -4.71 10.52
CA MET A 131 -2.21 -5.20 9.22
C MET A 131 -3.09 -4.73 8.07
N GLN A 132 -4.44 -4.80 8.22
CA GLN A 132 -5.37 -4.29 7.21
C GLN A 132 -5.19 -2.79 6.98
N GLU A 133 -5.00 -2.00 8.03
CA GLU A 133 -4.73 -0.56 7.93
C GLU A 133 -3.43 -0.30 7.17
N ARG A 134 -2.34 -0.97 7.56
CA ARG A 134 -1.04 -0.87 6.87
C ARG A 134 -1.11 -1.26 5.39
N LEU A 135 -1.84 -2.33 5.07
CA LEU A 135 -2.05 -2.74 3.68
C LEU A 135 -2.86 -1.71 2.90
N SER A 136 -3.87 -1.12 3.52
CA SER A 136 -4.65 -0.03 2.92
C SER A 136 -3.76 1.19 2.64
N ASP A 137 -2.96 1.62 3.61
CA ASP A 137 -2.02 2.75 3.46
C ASP A 137 -0.97 2.46 2.38
N ALA A 138 -0.46 1.22 2.31
CA ALA A 138 0.47 0.82 1.26
C ALA A 138 -0.17 0.95 -0.13
N ILE A 139 -1.43 0.52 -0.31
CA ILE A 139 -2.17 0.66 -1.57
C ILE A 139 -2.38 2.13 -1.93
N GLU A 140 -2.73 2.98 -0.95
CA GLU A 140 -2.90 4.42 -1.14
C GLU A 140 -1.57 5.12 -1.52
N SER A 141 -0.43 4.62 -1.05
CA SER A 141 0.90 5.19 -1.36
C SER A 141 1.45 4.82 -2.73
N ILE A 142 0.83 3.86 -3.45
CA ILE A 142 1.29 3.46 -4.78
C ILE A 142 1.03 4.60 -5.78
N PRO A 143 2.07 5.10 -6.51
CA PRO A 143 1.92 6.19 -7.47
C PRO A 143 1.37 5.67 -8.82
N SER A 144 0.34 4.84 -8.77
CA SER A 144 -0.37 4.25 -9.91
C SER A 144 -1.83 4.04 -9.53
N HIS A 145 -2.72 4.01 -10.50
CA HIS A 145 -4.10 3.61 -10.22
C HIS A 145 -4.13 2.14 -9.83
N VAL A 146 -4.72 1.83 -8.70
CA VAL A 146 -4.92 0.46 -8.22
C VAL A 146 -6.41 0.22 -8.04
N MET A 147 -6.94 -0.80 -8.70
CA MET A 147 -8.36 -1.16 -8.67
C MET A 147 -8.50 -2.66 -8.48
N PHE A 148 -9.35 -3.06 -7.53
CA PHE A 148 -9.71 -4.44 -7.25
C PHE A 148 -11.13 -4.72 -7.72
N TRP A 149 -11.29 -5.74 -8.53
CA TRP A 149 -12.56 -6.21 -9.08
C TRP A 149 -12.86 -7.61 -8.55
N ASP A 150 -14.10 -7.89 -8.20
CA ASP A 150 -14.50 -9.24 -7.83
C ASP A 150 -14.63 -10.16 -9.06
N LYS A 151 -14.95 -11.42 -8.82
CA LYS A 151 -15.14 -12.42 -9.89
C LYS A 151 -16.37 -12.14 -10.78
N GLU A 152 -17.30 -11.31 -10.33
CA GLU A 152 -18.42 -10.78 -11.09
C GLU A 152 -18.12 -9.45 -11.81
N GLU A 153 -16.84 -9.05 -11.89
CA GLU A 153 -16.37 -7.80 -12.50
C GLU A 153 -16.91 -6.52 -11.84
N LYS A 154 -17.24 -6.56 -10.53
CA LYS A 154 -17.63 -5.37 -9.76
C LYS A 154 -16.46 -4.82 -9.00
N LEU A 155 -16.34 -3.49 -8.97
CA LEU A 155 -15.28 -2.80 -8.22
C LEU A 155 -15.45 -3.03 -6.72
N ILE A 156 -14.47 -3.67 -6.09
CA ILE A 156 -14.39 -3.83 -4.63
C ILE A 156 -13.78 -2.57 -4.01
N LYS A 157 -12.63 -2.13 -4.54
CA LYS A 157 -11.85 -1.00 -4.02
C LYS A 157 -10.99 -0.39 -5.11
N ALA A 158 -10.79 0.93 -5.02
CA ALA A 158 -9.77 1.65 -5.77
C ALA A 158 -9.01 2.57 -4.81
N ASN A 159 -7.72 2.85 -5.10
CA ASN A 159 -6.98 3.84 -4.34
C ASN A 159 -7.42 5.27 -4.70
N SER A 160 -7.09 6.22 -3.84
CA SER A 160 -7.49 7.62 -3.98
C SER A 160 -7.01 8.23 -5.29
N LEU A 161 -5.82 7.85 -5.78
CA LEU A 161 -5.30 8.32 -7.06
C LEU A 161 -6.21 7.90 -8.23
N ALA A 162 -6.63 6.62 -8.25
CA ALA A 162 -7.55 6.13 -9.30
C ALA A 162 -8.92 6.81 -9.24
N ILE A 163 -9.44 7.06 -8.04
CA ILE A 163 -10.73 7.74 -7.85
C ILE A 163 -10.66 9.18 -8.32
N ASN A 164 -9.63 9.92 -7.89
CA ASN A 164 -9.50 11.35 -8.15
C ASN A 164 -9.26 11.64 -9.65
N GLU A 165 -8.26 10.99 -10.26
CA GLU A 165 -7.96 11.20 -11.68
C GLU A 165 -9.10 10.78 -12.60
N ASN A 166 -9.78 9.65 -12.33
CA ASN A 166 -10.97 9.30 -13.10
C ASN A 166 -12.13 10.31 -12.89
N SER A 167 -12.26 10.90 -11.70
CA SER A 167 -13.23 11.95 -11.43
C SER A 167 -12.92 13.22 -12.21
N ASP A 168 -11.66 13.61 -12.33
CA ASP A 168 -11.20 14.76 -13.11
C ASP A 168 -11.51 14.56 -14.61
N ASP A 169 -11.32 13.34 -15.11
CA ASP A 169 -11.75 12.93 -16.45
C ASP A 169 -13.28 12.79 -16.59
N GLY A 170 -14.04 13.02 -15.51
CA GLY A 170 -15.50 12.93 -15.43
C GLY A 170 -16.05 11.51 -15.37
N VAL A 171 -15.22 10.52 -15.03
CA VAL A 171 -15.62 9.14 -14.79
C VAL A 171 -15.66 8.88 -13.28
N LYS A 172 -16.85 8.69 -12.73
CA LYS A 172 -17.03 8.46 -11.28
C LYS A 172 -16.88 6.97 -10.95
N LEU A 173 -15.73 6.60 -10.40
CA LEU A 173 -15.54 5.28 -9.80
C LEU A 173 -16.36 5.14 -8.51
N LYS A 174 -17.09 4.03 -8.36
CA LYS A 174 -17.87 3.70 -7.16
C LYS A 174 -17.75 2.21 -6.87
N GLU A 175 -17.66 1.85 -5.60
CA GLU A 175 -17.76 0.47 -5.18
C GLU A 175 -19.05 -0.17 -5.70
N GLY A 176 -18.96 -1.41 -6.13
CA GLY A 176 -20.03 -2.14 -6.79
C GLY A 176 -20.24 -1.79 -8.27
N MET A 177 -19.53 -0.80 -8.83
CA MET A 177 -19.60 -0.47 -10.26
C MET A 177 -19.08 -1.64 -11.10
N HIS A 178 -19.84 -2.05 -12.13
CA HIS A 178 -19.40 -3.10 -13.03
C HIS A 178 -18.34 -2.58 -14.02
N TYR A 179 -17.34 -3.41 -14.33
CA TYR A 179 -16.23 -3.04 -15.22
C TYR A 179 -16.70 -2.58 -16.62
N SER A 180 -17.77 -3.20 -17.14
CA SER A 180 -18.39 -2.75 -18.39
C SER A 180 -18.88 -1.30 -18.34
N ASP A 181 -19.47 -0.89 -17.20
CA ASP A 181 -19.99 0.47 -17.03
C ASP A 181 -18.85 1.47 -16.88
N PHE A 182 -17.79 1.07 -16.20
CA PHE A 182 -16.56 1.83 -16.14
C PHE A 182 -15.97 2.07 -17.54
N LEU A 183 -15.82 1.04 -18.37
CA LEU A 183 -15.35 1.17 -19.75
C LEU A 183 -16.27 2.08 -20.56
N LYS A 184 -17.58 1.82 -20.55
CA LYS A 184 -18.56 2.65 -21.26
C LYS A 184 -18.49 4.12 -20.86
N SER A 185 -18.26 4.40 -19.58
CA SER A 185 -18.10 5.76 -19.08
C SER A 185 -16.86 6.44 -19.66
N GLN A 186 -15.72 5.74 -19.71
CA GLN A 186 -14.50 6.25 -20.31
C GLN A 186 -14.67 6.55 -21.82
N PHE A 187 -15.36 5.69 -22.55
CA PHE A 187 -15.65 5.94 -23.98
C PHE A 187 -16.61 7.11 -24.16
N LYS A 188 -17.66 7.23 -23.35
CA LYS A 188 -18.58 8.39 -23.38
C LYS A 188 -17.86 9.71 -23.12
N LYS A 189 -16.81 9.72 -22.34
CA LYS A 189 -15.95 10.88 -22.06
C LYS A 189 -14.86 11.08 -23.12
N ASN A 190 -14.92 10.29 -24.20
CA ASN A 190 -14.03 10.43 -25.37
C ASN A 190 -12.53 10.33 -25.04
N LEU A 191 -12.19 9.51 -24.05
CA LEU A 191 -10.81 9.34 -23.59
C LEU A 191 -9.95 8.54 -24.57
N TYR A 192 -10.54 7.76 -25.48
CA TYR A 192 -9.84 6.91 -26.44
C TYR A 192 -9.94 7.41 -27.86
N ASN A 193 -8.88 7.21 -28.65
CA ASN A 193 -8.93 7.34 -30.11
C ASN A 193 -9.55 6.09 -30.68
N VAL A 194 -10.74 6.22 -31.26
CA VAL A 194 -11.46 5.10 -31.90
C VAL A 194 -11.85 5.45 -33.33
N PRO A 195 -11.92 4.47 -34.24
CA PRO A 195 -12.46 4.65 -35.59
C PRO A 195 -13.92 5.16 -35.57
N LYS A 196 -14.37 5.71 -36.67
CA LYS A 196 -15.76 6.25 -36.82
C LYS A 196 -16.83 5.13 -36.70
N ASP A 197 -16.49 3.93 -37.13
CA ASP A 197 -17.31 2.72 -37.13
C ASP A 197 -17.08 1.82 -35.90
N PHE A 198 -16.50 2.37 -34.84
CA PHE A 198 -16.17 1.61 -33.63
C PHE A 198 -17.43 1.13 -32.92
N ASP A 199 -17.56 -0.20 -32.79
CA ASP A 199 -18.62 -0.86 -32.01
C ASP A 199 -18.21 -1.05 -30.56
N LEU A 200 -18.70 -0.14 -29.70
CA LEU A 200 -18.43 -0.15 -28.27
C LEU A 200 -18.96 -1.43 -27.58
N GLU A 201 -20.15 -1.91 -27.93
CA GLU A 201 -20.76 -3.07 -27.28
C GLU A 201 -19.96 -4.35 -27.57
N SER A 202 -19.59 -4.56 -28.83
CA SER A 202 -18.72 -5.68 -29.20
C SER A 202 -17.34 -5.59 -28.55
N PHE A 203 -16.76 -4.39 -28.44
CA PHE A 203 -15.49 -4.17 -27.74
C PHE A 203 -15.60 -4.52 -26.27
N VAL A 204 -16.62 -4.02 -25.55
CA VAL A 204 -16.82 -4.28 -24.13
C VAL A 204 -17.02 -5.76 -23.89
N LYS A 205 -17.83 -6.45 -24.69
CA LYS A 205 -18.05 -7.89 -24.60
C LYS A 205 -16.75 -8.67 -24.78
N LYS A 206 -15.98 -8.36 -25.81
CA LYS A 206 -14.68 -8.97 -26.07
C LYS A 206 -13.71 -8.74 -24.90
N ARG A 207 -13.70 -7.50 -24.38
CA ARG A 207 -12.79 -7.15 -23.28
C ARG A 207 -13.08 -7.92 -21.98
N ILE A 208 -14.36 -8.11 -21.66
CA ILE A 208 -14.78 -8.93 -20.51
C ILE A 208 -14.39 -10.41 -20.74
N GLN A 209 -14.58 -10.94 -21.93
CA GLN A 209 -14.15 -12.31 -22.26
C GLN A 209 -12.63 -12.49 -22.12
N GLU A 210 -11.85 -11.51 -22.58
CA GLU A 210 -10.39 -11.52 -22.40
C GLU A 210 -10.00 -11.51 -20.93
N ARG A 211 -10.69 -10.72 -20.09
CA ARG A 211 -10.44 -10.66 -18.64
C ARG A 211 -10.79 -11.98 -17.94
N ALA A 212 -11.88 -12.61 -18.32
CA ALA A 212 -12.29 -13.91 -17.73
C ALA A 212 -11.25 -15.03 -17.99
N ALA A 213 -10.57 -14.98 -19.15
CA ALA A 213 -9.54 -15.95 -19.54
C ALA A 213 -8.12 -15.55 -19.09
N LEU A 214 -7.99 -14.52 -18.26
CA LEU A 214 -6.71 -13.89 -17.93
C LEU A 214 -6.03 -14.62 -16.77
N ASP A 215 -4.72 -14.82 -16.87
CA ASP A 215 -3.84 -15.10 -15.74
C ASP A 215 -3.10 -13.83 -15.33
N SER A 216 -2.32 -13.26 -16.25
CA SER A 216 -1.65 -11.98 -16.12
C SER A 216 -1.44 -11.38 -17.50
N LYS A 217 -1.70 -10.07 -17.67
CA LYS A 217 -1.49 -9.37 -18.93
C LYS A 217 -1.11 -7.92 -18.71
N SER A 218 -0.07 -7.47 -19.42
CA SER A 218 0.25 -6.04 -19.53
C SER A 218 -0.05 -5.55 -20.94
N SER A 219 -0.61 -4.34 -21.05
CA SER A 219 -0.92 -3.69 -22.32
C SER A 219 -0.68 -2.19 -22.21
N LYS A 220 -0.12 -1.61 -23.27
CA LYS A 220 0.03 -0.16 -23.38
C LYS A 220 -1.28 0.44 -23.93
N VAL A 221 -1.77 1.47 -23.27
CA VAL A 221 -2.96 2.23 -23.65
C VAL A 221 -2.58 3.69 -23.83
N LYS A 222 -2.89 4.26 -24.98
CA LYS A 222 -2.68 5.67 -25.25
C LYS A 222 -4.04 6.40 -25.30
N TYR A 223 -4.18 7.38 -24.41
CA TYR A 223 -5.38 8.21 -24.32
C TYR A 223 -5.31 9.37 -25.34
N LYS A 224 -6.47 9.92 -25.64
CA LYS A 224 -6.63 11.01 -26.62
C LYS A 224 -5.96 12.32 -26.18
N ASN A 225 -5.85 12.55 -24.88
CA ASN A 225 -5.15 13.68 -24.28
C ASN A 225 -3.61 13.56 -24.32
N GLY A 226 -3.06 12.50 -24.94
CA GLY A 226 -1.62 12.24 -25.03
C GLY A 226 -1.07 11.34 -23.91
N LYS A 227 -1.81 11.16 -22.83
CA LYS A 227 -1.40 10.30 -21.70
C LYS A 227 -1.19 8.85 -22.18
N THR A 228 -0.08 8.26 -21.79
CA THR A 228 0.25 6.87 -22.09
C THR A 228 0.36 6.09 -20.79
N VAL A 229 -0.41 5.00 -20.65
CA VAL A 229 -0.39 4.16 -19.46
C VAL A 229 -0.06 2.71 -19.80
N ILE A 230 0.65 2.03 -18.91
CA ILE A 230 0.76 0.57 -18.92
C ILE A 230 -0.32 0.04 -17.97
N ARG A 231 -1.27 -0.70 -18.54
CA ARG A 231 -2.31 -1.41 -17.81
C ARG A 231 -1.84 -2.83 -17.56
N THR A 232 -1.65 -3.18 -16.30
CA THR A 232 -1.36 -4.55 -15.85
C THR A 232 -2.58 -5.11 -15.12
N GLU A 233 -2.99 -6.30 -15.50
CA GLU A 233 -4.13 -7.02 -14.92
C GLU A 233 -3.68 -8.41 -14.49
N ASN A 234 -3.94 -8.73 -13.23
CA ASN A 234 -3.58 -10.01 -12.63
C ASN A 234 -4.81 -10.65 -12.01
N LYS A 235 -5.04 -11.93 -12.28
CA LYS A 235 -6.08 -12.71 -11.65
C LYS A 235 -5.68 -13.05 -10.22
N LEU A 236 -6.59 -12.85 -9.28
CA LEU A 236 -6.43 -13.16 -7.87
C LEU A 236 -6.89 -14.59 -7.56
N ALA A 237 -6.48 -15.13 -6.42
CA ALA A 237 -6.81 -16.51 -6.01
C ALA A 237 -8.32 -16.75 -5.83
N ASP A 238 -9.09 -15.71 -5.49
CA ASP A 238 -10.55 -15.75 -5.35
C ASP A 238 -11.30 -15.61 -6.69
N GLY A 239 -10.55 -15.45 -7.80
CA GLY A 239 -11.08 -15.24 -9.13
C GLY A 239 -11.32 -13.76 -9.49
N GLY A 240 -11.10 -12.84 -8.57
CA GLY A 240 -11.11 -11.42 -8.84
C GLY A 240 -9.92 -10.96 -9.70
N ILE A 241 -9.90 -9.68 -10.04
CA ILE A 241 -8.84 -9.09 -10.88
C ILE A 241 -8.28 -7.83 -10.20
N LEU A 242 -6.95 -7.79 -10.07
CA LEU A 242 -6.21 -6.59 -9.74
C LEU A 242 -5.83 -5.87 -11.05
N THR A 243 -6.27 -4.63 -11.20
CA THR A 243 -5.87 -3.75 -12.31
C THR A 243 -4.97 -2.64 -11.78
N ILE A 244 -3.79 -2.49 -12.38
CA ILE A 244 -2.86 -1.39 -12.11
C ILE A 244 -2.67 -0.60 -13.41
N LEU A 245 -2.84 0.75 -13.34
CA LEU A 245 -2.52 1.64 -14.45
C LEU A 245 -1.34 2.52 -14.02
N ASN A 246 -0.22 2.32 -14.69
CA ASN A 246 0.99 3.11 -14.46
C ASN A 246 1.16 4.13 -15.58
N ASP A 247 1.19 5.41 -15.23
CA ASP A 247 1.47 6.50 -16.17
C ASP A 247 2.95 6.46 -16.56
N VAL A 248 3.21 6.34 -17.84
CA VAL A 248 4.56 6.30 -18.43
C VAL A 248 4.75 7.41 -19.47
N THR A 249 3.90 8.43 -19.43
CA THR A 249 3.89 9.53 -20.44
C THR A 249 5.25 10.22 -20.52
N GLU A 250 5.79 10.68 -19.40
CA GLU A 250 7.09 11.36 -19.36
C GLU A 250 8.23 10.46 -19.84
N LEU A 251 8.20 9.17 -19.46
CA LEU A 251 9.21 8.21 -19.87
C LEU A 251 9.15 7.97 -21.39
N GLU A 252 7.95 7.84 -21.96
CA GLU A 252 7.75 7.67 -23.40
C GLU A 252 8.15 8.92 -24.19
N GLU A 253 7.85 10.10 -23.67
CA GLU A 253 8.24 11.37 -24.28
C GLU A 253 9.75 11.54 -24.29
N LYS A 254 10.42 11.22 -23.18
CA LYS A 254 11.88 11.25 -23.08
C LYS A 254 12.52 10.28 -24.06
N ASP A 255 12.07 9.02 -24.09
CA ASP A 255 12.55 8.00 -25.03
C ASP A 255 12.35 8.45 -26.48
N SER A 256 11.19 9.00 -26.80
CA SER A 256 10.88 9.51 -28.14
C SER A 256 11.78 10.68 -28.52
N SER A 257 12.03 11.61 -27.60
CA SER A 257 12.93 12.74 -27.80
C SER A 257 14.38 12.28 -28.00
N GLU A 258 14.84 11.32 -27.22
CA GLU A 258 16.18 10.74 -27.37
C GLU A 258 16.35 10.03 -28.71
N ARG A 259 15.35 9.26 -29.14
CA ARG A 259 15.33 8.60 -30.46
C ARG A 259 15.31 9.61 -31.61
N LEU A 260 14.48 10.66 -31.50
CA LEU A 260 14.42 11.72 -32.49
C LEU A 260 15.76 12.43 -32.62
N LEU A 261 16.39 12.80 -31.49
CA LEU A 261 17.71 13.40 -31.46
C LEU A 261 18.75 12.47 -32.08
N ALA A 262 18.76 11.20 -31.74
CA ALA A 262 19.66 10.20 -32.31
C ALA A 262 19.50 10.11 -33.83
N THR A 263 18.26 9.98 -34.31
CA THR A 263 17.94 9.92 -35.74
C THR A 263 18.33 11.20 -36.47
N SER A 264 18.09 12.35 -35.85
CA SER A 264 18.46 13.65 -36.42
C SER A 264 19.96 13.79 -36.58
N LEU A 265 20.74 13.39 -35.56
CA LEU A 265 22.21 13.37 -35.62
C LEU A 265 22.72 12.40 -36.70
N ASP A 266 22.12 11.22 -36.82
CA ASP A 266 22.49 10.22 -37.82
C ASP A 266 22.19 10.64 -39.25
N ASN A 267 21.20 11.51 -39.46
CA ASN A 267 20.83 12.07 -40.78
C ASN A 267 21.63 13.32 -41.17
N MET A 268 22.50 13.83 -40.29
CA MET A 268 23.39 14.95 -40.64
C MET A 268 24.45 14.48 -41.64
N SER A 269 24.72 15.33 -42.63
CA SER A 269 25.79 15.09 -43.62
C SER A 269 27.18 15.32 -43.06
N TYR A 270 27.29 15.91 -41.89
CA TYR A 270 28.54 16.22 -41.20
C TYR A 270 28.84 15.22 -40.11
N GLY A 271 30.12 14.89 -39.91
CA GLY A 271 30.56 14.09 -38.76
C GLY A 271 30.28 14.85 -37.45
N PHE A 272 29.55 14.20 -36.55
CA PHE A 272 29.25 14.72 -35.22
C PHE A 272 29.90 13.83 -34.14
N ALA A 273 30.62 14.48 -33.21
CA ALA A 273 31.21 13.84 -32.02
C ALA A 273 30.89 14.66 -30.77
N LEU A 274 30.52 13.98 -29.70
CA LEU A 274 30.31 14.59 -28.39
C LEU A 274 31.25 13.95 -27.37
N TRP A 275 31.94 14.79 -26.63
CA TRP A 275 32.94 14.40 -25.63
C TRP A 275 32.45 14.82 -24.24
N ASP A 276 32.72 14.00 -23.23
CA ASP A 276 32.42 14.36 -21.84
C ASP A 276 33.46 15.34 -21.26
N LYS A 277 33.26 15.74 -20.00
CA LYS A 277 34.17 16.64 -19.27
C LYS A 277 35.60 16.07 -19.08
N ASN A 278 35.76 14.75 -19.22
CA ASN A 278 37.03 14.05 -19.14
C ASN A 278 37.61 13.80 -20.53
N GLN A 279 37.08 14.48 -21.57
CA GLN A 279 37.49 14.32 -22.97
C GLN A 279 37.33 12.88 -23.50
N LYS A 280 36.35 12.13 -23.02
CA LYS A 280 35.99 10.82 -23.56
C LYS A 280 34.82 10.91 -24.51
N LEU A 281 34.91 10.21 -25.66
CA LEU A 281 33.86 10.17 -26.68
C LEU A 281 32.62 9.45 -26.12
N ILE A 282 31.54 10.19 -25.99
CA ILE A 282 30.28 9.66 -25.43
C ILE A 282 29.19 9.49 -26.49
N ARG A 283 29.31 10.17 -27.64
CA ARG A 283 28.37 10.01 -28.75
C ARG A 283 28.98 10.43 -30.07
N PHE A 284 28.57 9.78 -31.14
CA PHE A 284 28.90 10.12 -32.51
C PHE A 284 27.79 9.69 -33.46
N ASN A 285 27.79 10.20 -34.70
CA ASN A 285 26.79 9.86 -35.73
C ASN A 285 27.40 8.98 -36.84
N LYS A 286 26.54 8.45 -37.71
CA LYS A 286 26.95 7.61 -38.85
C LYS A 286 27.87 8.32 -39.82
N ALA A 287 27.67 9.62 -40.03
CA ALA A 287 28.54 10.40 -40.92
C ALA A 287 30.00 10.45 -40.40
N LEU A 288 30.20 10.58 -39.08
CA LEU A 288 31.55 10.51 -38.50
C LEU A 288 32.20 9.15 -38.71
N ILE A 289 31.46 8.05 -38.51
CA ILE A 289 31.97 6.71 -38.78
C ILE A 289 32.44 6.63 -40.24
N ALA A 290 31.57 6.98 -41.20
CA ALA A 290 31.86 6.89 -42.60
C ALA A 290 33.06 7.77 -43.03
N ILE A 291 33.25 8.93 -42.40
CA ILE A 291 34.41 9.81 -42.62
C ILE A 291 35.65 9.13 -42.07
N ASN A 292 35.64 8.70 -40.83
CA ASN A 292 36.78 8.13 -40.11
C ASN A 292 37.24 6.81 -40.75
N GLU A 293 36.33 5.95 -41.19
CA GLU A 293 36.64 4.70 -41.89
C GLU A 293 37.43 4.92 -43.19
N ARG A 294 37.10 6.00 -43.93
CA ARG A 294 37.86 6.36 -45.16
C ARG A 294 39.32 6.66 -44.88
N PHE A 295 39.64 7.07 -43.65
CA PHE A 295 40.98 7.42 -43.21
C PHE A 295 41.59 6.36 -42.30
N GLY A 296 40.95 5.19 -42.14
CA GLY A 296 41.42 4.12 -41.28
C GLY A 296 41.36 4.42 -39.79
N ILE A 297 40.55 5.44 -39.39
CA ILE A 297 40.41 5.87 -38.00
C ILE A 297 39.26 5.08 -37.36
N LYS A 298 39.53 4.37 -36.28
CA LYS A 298 38.53 3.64 -35.52
C LYS A 298 37.74 4.60 -34.61
N THR A 299 36.44 4.57 -34.71
CA THR A 299 35.53 5.37 -33.88
C THR A 299 34.90 4.49 -32.82
N GLU A 300 35.23 4.68 -31.53
CA GLU A 300 34.74 3.88 -30.43
C GLU A 300 34.33 4.77 -29.25
N LEU A 301 33.25 4.41 -28.59
CA LEU A 301 32.83 5.07 -27.34
C LEU A 301 33.90 4.89 -26.25
N GLY A 302 34.14 5.95 -25.49
CA GLY A 302 35.10 5.96 -24.39
C GLY A 302 36.56 6.24 -24.79
N ILE A 303 36.91 6.31 -26.10
CA ILE A 303 38.21 6.75 -26.55
C ILE A 303 38.47 8.19 -26.06
N SER A 304 39.69 8.53 -25.66
CA SER A 304 40.02 9.89 -25.30
C SER A 304 40.19 10.77 -26.53
N PHE A 305 39.91 12.07 -26.40
CA PHE A 305 40.12 13.03 -27.48
C PHE A 305 41.57 13.01 -27.99
N LYS A 306 42.52 12.87 -27.05
CA LYS A 306 43.94 12.77 -27.37
C LYS A 306 44.24 11.52 -28.23
N GLU A 307 43.79 10.34 -27.81
CA GLU A 307 43.99 9.10 -28.59
C GLU A 307 43.35 9.18 -29.97
N SER A 308 42.14 9.76 -30.06
CA SER A 308 41.49 9.99 -31.36
C SER A 308 42.28 10.93 -32.25
N LEU A 309 42.83 12.00 -31.68
CA LEU A 309 43.67 12.97 -32.41
C LEU A 309 45.00 12.34 -32.86
N ASP A 310 45.68 11.61 -31.97
CA ASP A 310 46.95 10.94 -32.28
C ASP A 310 46.77 9.94 -33.45
N THR A 311 45.69 9.13 -33.40
CA THR A 311 45.31 8.20 -34.47
C THR A 311 45.03 8.95 -35.78
N THR A 312 44.34 10.08 -35.69
CA THR A 312 44.05 10.93 -36.85
C THR A 312 45.35 11.45 -37.47
N ILE A 313 46.25 12.04 -36.67
CA ILE A 313 47.52 12.58 -37.13
C ILE A 313 48.39 11.49 -37.78
N ASP A 314 48.47 10.30 -37.18
CA ASP A 314 49.25 9.19 -37.72
C ASP A 314 48.75 8.72 -39.10
N ASN A 315 47.43 8.66 -39.28
CA ASN A 315 46.83 8.28 -40.55
C ASN A 315 46.90 9.36 -41.62
N PHE A 316 47.02 10.63 -41.24
CA PHE A 316 47.13 11.77 -42.16
C PHE A 316 48.60 12.12 -42.52
N LYS A 317 49.63 11.51 -41.93
CA LYS A 317 51.04 11.74 -42.26
C LYS A 317 51.41 11.49 -43.75
N HIS A 318 50.57 10.80 -44.50
CA HIS A 318 50.75 10.46 -45.90
C HIS A 318 49.84 11.23 -46.85
N ILE A 319 49.08 12.21 -46.36
CA ILE A 319 48.19 13.06 -47.18
C ILE A 319 48.88 14.41 -47.40
N ASP A 320 49.23 14.74 -48.67
CA ASP A 320 49.66 16.06 -49.04
C ASP A 320 48.60 17.09 -48.81
N PHE A 321 48.76 17.85 -47.72
CA PHE A 321 47.86 18.99 -47.42
C PHE A 321 48.12 20.11 -48.42
N ASN A 322 47.10 20.57 -49.11
CA ASN A 322 47.12 21.78 -49.90
C ASN A 322 47.56 22.98 -49.01
N PRO A 323 48.76 23.62 -49.21
CA PRO A 323 49.26 24.63 -48.28
C PRO A 323 48.46 25.94 -48.22
N SER A 324 47.37 26.05 -48.90
CA SER A 324 46.50 27.25 -48.93
C SER A 324 45.58 27.42 -47.72
N ILE A 325 45.56 26.49 -46.74
CA ILE A 325 44.82 26.64 -45.49
C ILE A 325 45.83 26.82 -44.36
N SER A 326 46.05 28.08 -43.95
CA SER A 326 46.90 28.42 -42.82
C SER A 326 46.32 27.88 -41.51
N PRO A 327 47.13 27.29 -40.61
CA PRO A 327 46.69 26.87 -39.27
C PRO A 327 46.09 28.01 -38.41
N ASP A 328 46.43 29.25 -38.72
CA ASP A 328 45.98 30.44 -37.99
C ASP A 328 44.51 30.80 -38.24
N SER A 329 43.84 30.16 -39.21
CA SER A 329 42.40 30.36 -39.47
C SER A 329 41.48 29.51 -38.59
N LEU A 330 42.03 28.64 -37.74
CA LEU A 330 41.27 27.73 -36.86
C LEU A 330 41.26 28.18 -35.37
N SER A 331 41.81 29.34 -35.06
CA SER A 331 41.90 29.88 -33.70
C SER A 331 41.04 31.11 -33.42
N SER A 332 39.92 31.26 -34.13
CA SER A 332 38.91 32.31 -33.86
C SER A 332 37.57 31.72 -33.52
#